data_8e1092ced827a2c87b1ca91d030e3c52
#
_entry.id   8e1092ced827a2c87b1ca91d030e3c52
#
_cell.length_a   1.000
_cell.length_b   1.000
_cell.length_c   1.000
_cell.angle_alpha   90.00
_cell.angle_beta   90.00
_cell.angle_gamma   90.00
#
_symmetry.space_group_name_H-M   'P 1'
#
loop_
_entity.id
_entity.type
_entity.pdbx_description
1 polymer ?
#
loop_
_entity_poly.entity_id
_entity_poly.type
_entity_poly.pdbx_seq_one_letter_code
_entity_poly.pdbx_strand_id
1 'polypeptide(L)'
;MTNLIIAGGTRRERSQTLLGRLEGGTGRRWLVAVPCGLPHGMPDGIHGIGLNDLDGALDVVGRVRPGDTLAVESVDYWAMGASEPIPNPDNNPNVARWNAMAAAAARKRARFRHAMQSLPDGATIMMTASTLEAAERLLGVFPMGVSCIGCERLDLDRRTAFRPGMAA
;
A
#
# COMPACT_ATOMS: atom_id res chain seq x y z
N MET A 1 -11.05 11.33 10.61
CA MET A 1 -9.68 10.81 10.88
C MET A 1 -8.76 11.29 9.76
N THR A 2 -7.49 11.47 10.03
CA THR A 2 -6.52 11.94 9.03
C THR A 2 -5.89 10.73 8.36
N ASN A 3 -5.85 10.71 7.03
CA ASN A 3 -5.10 9.72 6.28
C ASN A 3 -3.61 9.76 6.69
N LEU A 4 -2.95 8.61 6.78
CA LEU A 4 -1.64 8.50 7.40
C LEU A 4 -0.68 7.61 6.60
N ILE A 5 0.55 8.09 6.38
CA ILE A 5 1.67 7.27 5.91
C ILE A 5 2.65 7.09 7.06
N ILE A 6 3.03 5.83 7.31
CA ILE A 6 4.04 5.44 8.26
C ILE A 6 5.28 5.04 7.46
N ALA A 7 6.34 5.84 7.56
CA ALA A 7 7.58 5.63 6.81
C ALA A 7 8.80 5.54 7.75
N GLY A 8 9.90 5.01 7.25
CA GLY A 8 11.14 4.83 8.02
C GLY A 8 11.14 3.59 8.92
N GLY A 9 12.20 3.41 9.68
CA GLY A 9 12.39 2.26 10.56
C GLY A 9 12.40 0.92 9.84
N THR A 10 12.34 -0.15 10.61
CA THR A 10 12.20 -1.51 10.08
C THR A 10 10.76 -1.79 9.64
N ARG A 11 10.58 -2.78 8.77
CA ARG A 11 9.23 -3.23 8.38
C ARG A 11 8.40 -3.63 9.60
N ARG A 12 8.99 -4.34 10.57
CA ARG A 12 8.30 -4.79 11.79
C ARG A 12 7.74 -3.61 12.58
N GLU A 13 8.54 -2.57 12.79
CA GLU A 13 8.11 -1.36 13.50
C GLU A 13 6.96 -0.66 12.77
N ARG A 14 7.05 -0.54 11.43
CA ARG A 14 5.96 0.03 10.63
C ARG A 14 4.67 -0.77 10.76
N SER A 15 4.76 -2.10 10.63
CA SER A 15 3.58 -2.98 10.77
C SER A 15 2.96 -2.90 12.15
N GLN A 16 3.76 -2.89 13.22
CA GLN A 16 3.27 -2.76 14.59
C GLN A 16 2.57 -1.41 14.81
N THR A 17 3.17 -0.33 14.33
CA THR A 17 2.55 1.00 14.41
C THR A 17 1.25 1.08 13.61
N LEU A 18 1.23 0.49 12.41
CA LEU A 18 0.03 0.43 11.57
C LEU A 18 -1.11 -0.32 12.28
N LEU A 19 -0.82 -1.50 12.85
CA LEU A 19 -1.81 -2.28 13.58
C LEU A 19 -2.38 -1.54 14.77
N GLY A 20 -1.53 -0.93 15.60
CA GLY A 20 -1.99 -0.15 16.75
C GLY A 20 -2.87 1.05 16.35
N ARG A 21 -2.61 1.66 15.18
CA ARG A 21 -3.46 2.72 14.63
C ARG A 21 -4.75 2.18 14.06
N LEU A 22 -4.69 1.02 13.37
CA LEU A 22 -5.85 0.38 12.77
C LEU A 22 -6.82 -0.14 13.83
N GLU A 23 -6.32 -0.59 14.98
CA GLU A 23 -7.15 -1.02 16.12
C GLU A 23 -8.08 0.09 16.62
N GLY A 24 -7.59 1.34 16.65
CA GLY A 24 -8.40 2.53 16.95
C GLY A 24 -9.22 3.07 15.79
N GLY A 25 -9.22 2.40 14.63
CA GLY A 25 -9.97 2.80 13.44
C GLY A 25 -11.47 2.69 13.60
N THR A 26 -12.21 3.47 12.79
CA THR A 26 -13.68 3.46 12.75
C THR A 26 -14.20 2.57 11.64
N GLY A 27 -15.46 2.21 11.68
CA GLY A 27 -16.12 1.39 10.69
C GLY A 27 -15.55 -0.02 10.58
N ARG A 28 -15.62 -0.60 9.40
CA ARG A 28 -14.92 -1.85 9.11
C ARG A 28 -13.43 -1.57 8.94
N ARG A 29 -12.63 -2.47 9.47
CA ARG A 29 -11.17 -2.34 9.45
C ARG A 29 -10.57 -3.39 8.51
N TRP A 30 -9.89 -2.92 7.50
CA TRP A 30 -9.30 -3.74 6.45
C TRP A 30 -7.78 -3.62 6.48
N LEU A 31 -7.08 -4.74 6.31
CA LEU A 31 -5.62 -4.79 6.18
C LEU A 31 -5.23 -5.52 4.90
N VAL A 32 -4.52 -4.85 4.03
CA VAL A 32 -3.88 -5.43 2.85
C VAL A 32 -2.38 -5.54 3.12
N ALA A 33 -1.91 -6.75 3.40
CA ALA A 33 -0.50 -7.06 3.73
C ALA A 33 0.26 -7.79 2.60
N VAL A 34 -0.26 -7.74 1.38
CA VAL A 34 0.38 -8.31 0.18
C VAL A 34 1.65 -7.51 -0.19
N PRO A 35 2.77 -8.14 -0.57
CA PRO A 35 2.95 -9.57 -0.89
C PRO A 35 3.26 -10.43 0.34
N CYS A 36 3.29 -9.84 1.48
CA CYS A 36 3.69 -10.49 2.72
C CYS A 36 2.53 -11.22 3.39
N GLY A 37 2.85 -12.04 4.38
CA GLY A 37 1.83 -12.62 5.25
C GLY A 37 1.26 -11.60 6.22
N LEU A 38 0.08 -11.92 6.76
CA LEU A 38 -0.52 -11.14 7.82
C LEU A 38 0.39 -11.09 9.05
N PRO A 39 0.45 -9.97 9.76
CA PRO A 39 1.22 -9.86 10.99
C PRO A 39 0.71 -10.83 12.06
N HIS A 40 1.63 -11.37 12.87
CA HIS A 40 1.24 -12.12 14.05
C HIS A 40 0.56 -11.20 15.08
N GLY A 41 -0.46 -11.73 15.75
CA GLY A 41 -1.20 -10.98 16.77
C GLY A 41 -2.09 -9.89 16.18
N MET A 42 -2.65 -10.14 15.02
CA MET A 42 -3.64 -9.22 14.42
C MET A 42 -4.85 -9.10 15.36
N PRO A 43 -5.27 -7.88 15.73
CA PRO A 43 -6.40 -7.67 16.60
C PRO A 43 -7.72 -8.19 16.00
N ASP A 44 -8.65 -8.58 16.86
CA ASP A 44 -9.97 -9.04 16.44
C ASP A 44 -10.74 -7.96 15.67
N GLY A 45 -11.56 -8.40 14.72
CA GLY A 45 -12.40 -7.52 13.92
C GLY A 45 -11.65 -6.76 12.82
N ILE A 46 -10.39 -7.11 12.54
CA ILE A 46 -9.66 -6.65 11.35
C ILE A 46 -9.73 -7.74 10.27
N HIS A 47 -10.20 -7.38 9.09
CA HIS A 47 -10.24 -8.27 7.94
C HIS A 47 -8.95 -8.14 7.14
N GLY A 48 -8.10 -9.17 7.18
CA GLY A 48 -6.77 -9.13 6.58
C GLY A 48 -6.64 -9.98 5.31
N ILE A 49 -5.91 -9.47 4.32
CA ILE A 49 -5.49 -10.18 3.10
C ILE A 49 -3.97 -10.11 2.99
N GLY A 50 -3.33 -11.26 2.79
CA GLY A 50 -1.86 -11.38 2.66
C GLY A 50 -1.45 -12.46 1.67
N LEU A 51 -0.18 -12.88 1.72
CA LEU A 51 0.37 -14.03 0.98
C LEU A 51 0.12 -14.00 -0.55
N ASN A 52 0.47 -12.90 -1.21
CA ASN A 52 0.32 -12.75 -2.67
C ASN A 52 -1.11 -12.83 -3.21
N ASP A 53 -2.12 -12.72 -2.36
CA ASP A 53 -3.51 -12.67 -2.80
C ASP A 53 -3.87 -11.29 -3.38
N LEU A 54 -3.42 -11.07 -4.63
CA LEU A 54 -3.65 -9.83 -5.35
C LEU A 54 -5.13 -9.61 -5.70
N ASP A 55 -5.88 -10.68 -5.90
CA ASP A 55 -7.31 -10.60 -6.23
C ASP A 55 -8.12 -10.28 -4.97
N GLY A 56 -7.80 -10.92 -3.84
CA GLY A 56 -8.38 -10.57 -2.55
C GLY A 56 -8.09 -9.13 -2.15
N ALA A 57 -6.89 -8.63 -2.41
CA ALA A 57 -6.56 -7.23 -2.16
C ALA A 57 -7.42 -6.27 -3.00
N LEU A 58 -7.64 -6.56 -4.28
CA LEU A 58 -8.53 -5.78 -5.15
C LEU A 58 -9.99 -5.82 -4.67
N ASP A 59 -10.45 -6.99 -4.24
CA ASP A 59 -11.80 -7.19 -3.71
C ASP A 59 -12.01 -6.37 -2.41
N VAL A 60 -11.03 -6.38 -1.51
CA VAL A 60 -11.06 -5.56 -0.29
C VAL A 60 -11.20 -4.08 -0.62
N VAL A 61 -10.36 -3.54 -1.50
CA VAL A 61 -10.42 -2.11 -1.87
C VAL A 61 -11.79 -1.76 -2.46
N GLY A 62 -12.36 -2.65 -3.28
CA GLY A 62 -13.70 -2.46 -3.85
C GLY A 62 -14.85 -2.49 -2.82
N ARG A 63 -14.61 -3.03 -1.62
CA ARG A 63 -15.60 -3.12 -0.54
C ARG A 63 -15.53 -1.97 0.47
N VAL A 64 -14.50 -1.16 0.44
CA VAL A 64 -14.34 -0.01 1.35
C VAL A 64 -15.50 0.96 1.17
N ARG A 65 -16.06 1.43 2.27
CA ARG A 65 -17.17 2.39 2.31
C ARG A 65 -16.77 3.65 3.10
N PRO A 66 -17.51 4.75 2.95
CA PRO A 66 -17.33 5.90 3.83
C PRO A 66 -17.41 5.49 5.30
N GLY A 67 -16.49 5.94 6.11
CA GLY A 67 -16.36 5.60 7.52
C GLY A 67 -15.51 4.36 7.81
N ASP A 68 -15.17 3.54 6.81
CA ASP A 68 -14.25 2.40 6.97
C ASP A 68 -12.79 2.89 7.10
N THR A 69 -11.95 2.02 7.65
CA THR A 69 -10.51 2.21 7.73
C THR A 69 -9.80 1.14 6.91
N LEU A 70 -8.99 1.56 5.94
CA LEU A 70 -8.15 0.70 5.11
C LEU A 70 -6.68 0.91 5.45
N ALA A 71 -5.99 -0.15 5.85
CA ALA A 71 -4.55 -0.18 6.02
C ALA A 71 -3.90 -0.96 4.87
N VAL A 72 -2.82 -0.41 4.30
CA VAL A 72 -2.05 -1.06 3.23
C VAL A 72 -0.58 -1.13 3.64
N GLU A 73 -0.07 -2.34 3.80
CA GLU A 73 1.36 -2.56 4.04
C GLU A 73 2.16 -2.57 2.74
N SER A 74 3.43 -2.17 2.87
CA SER A 74 4.42 -2.31 1.79
C SER A 74 3.96 -1.66 0.47
N VAL A 75 3.55 -0.40 0.54
CA VAL A 75 3.09 0.33 -0.66
C VAL A 75 4.13 0.38 -1.78
N ASP A 76 5.42 0.21 -1.45
CA ASP A 76 6.51 0.05 -2.40
C ASP A 76 6.20 -1.05 -3.43
N TYR A 77 5.68 -2.19 -2.97
CA TYR A 77 5.27 -3.28 -3.86
C TYR A 77 4.16 -2.86 -4.82
N TRP A 78 3.16 -2.14 -4.33
CA TRP A 78 2.04 -1.69 -5.13
C TRP A 78 2.41 -0.56 -6.10
N ALA A 79 3.40 0.25 -5.71
CA ALA A 79 3.94 1.33 -6.52
C ALA A 79 4.87 0.84 -7.64
N MET A 80 5.35 -0.41 -7.58
CA MET A 80 6.21 -0.99 -8.62
C MET A 80 5.50 -1.02 -9.98
N GLY A 81 6.22 -0.55 -11.00
CA GLY A 81 5.81 -0.66 -12.40
C GLY A 81 5.88 -2.11 -12.94
N ALA A 82 5.65 -2.25 -14.22
CA ALA A 82 5.98 -3.47 -14.94
C ALA A 82 7.51 -3.64 -15.01
N SER A 83 8.00 -4.83 -14.72
CA SER A 83 9.39 -5.17 -14.97
C SER A 83 9.57 -5.45 -16.46
N GLU A 84 10.75 -5.14 -17.01
CA GLU A 84 11.10 -5.60 -18.36
C GLU A 84 11.06 -7.12 -18.41
N PRO A 85 10.50 -7.70 -19.49
CA PRO A 85 10.51 -9.14 -19.65
C PRO A 85 11.94 -9.67 -19.77
N ILE A 86 12.20 -10.82 -19.17
CA ILE A 86 13.47 -11.52 -19.33
C ILE A 86 13.58 -11.93 -20.81
N PRO A 87 14.69 -11.63 -21.49
CA PRO A 87 14.96 -12.10 -22.85
C PRO A 87 14.84 -13.63 -22.95
N ASN A 88 14.16 -14.11 -23.98
CA ASN A 88 13.92 -15.54 -24.18
C ASN A 88 14.25 -15.97 -25.62
N PRO A 89 15.51 -15.84 -26.08
CA PRO A 89 15.90 -16.14 -27.44
C PRO A 89 15.69 -17.61 -27.81
N ASP A 90 15.81 -18.51 -26.83
CA ASP A 90 15.70 -19.97 -27.03
C ASP A 90 14.26 -20.49 -26.87
N ASN A 91 13.27 -19.61 -26.75
CA ASN A 91 11.86 -19.95 -26.49
C ASN A 91 11.66 -20.88 -25.28
N ASN A 92 12.44 -20.70 -24.22
CA ASN A 92 12.33 -21.48 -23.00
C ASN A 92 10.95 -21.28 -22.36
N PRO A 93 10.15 -22.35 -22.19
CA PRO A 93 8.78 -22.27 -21.68
C PRO A 93 8.73 -21.75 -20.23
N ASN A 94 9.75 -21.98 -19.42
CA ASN A 94 9.81 -21.48 -18.05
C ASN A 94 10.01 -19.96 -18.02
N VAL A 95 10.84 -19.42 -18.90
CA VAL A 95 11.02 -17.96 -19.04
C VAL A 95 9.74 -17.32 -19.55
N ALA A 96 9.10 -17.92 -20.56
CA ALA A 96 7.82 -17.44 -21.07
C ALA A 96 6.74 -17.42 -19.98
N ARG A 97 6.63 -18.51 -19.20
CA ARG A 97 5.70 -18.59 -18.07
C ARG A 97 5.99 -17.53 -17.01
N TRP A 98 7.27 -17.33 -16.65
CA TRP A 98 7.66 -16.34 -15.67
C TRP A 98 7.30 -14.92 -16.13
N ASN A 99 7.63 -14.57 -17.39
CA ASN A 99 7.28 -13.28 -17.98
C ASN A 99 5.75 -13.05 -17.97
N ALA A 100 4.96 -14.07 -18.29
CA ALA A 100 3.50 -13.99 -18.27
C ALA A 100 2.97 -13.72 -16.84
N MET A 101 3.53 -14.41 -15.83
CA MET A 101 3.17 -14.20 -14.44
C MET A 101 3.55 -12.80 -13.95
N ALA A 102 4.75 -12.32 -14.29
CA ALA A 102 5.21 -10.97 -13.93
C ALA A 102 4.31 -9.89 -14.56
N ALA A 103 3.96 -10.05 -15.83
CA ALA A 103 3.06 -9.15 -16.52
C ALA A 103 1.63 -9.17 -15.91
N ALA A 104 1.12 -10.34 -15.53
CA ALA A 104 -0.18 -10.45 -14.86
C ALA A 104 -0.17 -9.75 -13.49
N ALA A 105 0.87 -9.95 -12.69
CA ALA A 105 1.05 -9.26 -11.41
C ALA A 105 1.14 -7.74 -11.58
N ALA A 106 1.87 -7.27 -12.58
CA ALA A 106 1.97 -5.84 -12.88
C ALA A 106 0.61 -5.23 -13.24
N ARG A 107 -0.21 -5.92 -14.03
CA ARG A 107 -1.59 -5.49 -14.35
C ARG A 107 -2.47 -5.42 -13.09
N LYS A 108 -2.37 -6.41 -12.19
CA LYS A 108 -3.13 -6.40 -10.92
C LYS A 108 -2.69 -5.24 -10.03
N ARG A 109 -1.37 -4.97 -9.91
CA ARG A 109 -0.87 -3.80 -9.17
C ARG A 109 -1.36 -2.48 -9.76
N ALA A 110 -1.39 -2.35 -11.09
CA ALA A 110 -1.91 -1.16 -11.75
C ALA A 110 -3.41 -0.95 -11.44
N ARG A 111 -4.20 -2.03 -11.47
CA ARG A 111 -5.62 -1.98 -11.08
C ARG A 111 -5.80 -1.59 -9.61
N PHE A 112 -4.96 -2.12 -8.72
CA PHE A 112 -4.99 -1.75 -7.31
C PHE A 112 -4.70 -0.26 -7.10
N ARG A 113 -3.66 0.27 -7.75
CA ARG A 113 -3.36 1.73 -7.70
C ARG A 113 -4.56 2.56 -8.14
N HIS A 114 -5.18 2.20 -9.25
CA HIS A 114 -6.36 2.90 -9.74
C HIS A 114 -7.54 2.82 -8.75
N ALA A 115 -7.78 1.65 -8.18
CA ALA A 115 -8.82 1.48 -7.17
C ALA A 115 -8.55 2.31 -5.90
N MET A 116 -7.29 2.39 -5.47
CA MET A 116 -6.87 3.24 -4.34
C MET A 116 -7.13 4.73 -4.59
N GLN A 117 -6.96 5.20 -5.83
CA GLN A 117 -7.24 6.57 -6.21
C GLN A 117 -8.74 6.88 -6.31
N SER A 118 -9.57 5.86 -6.35
CA SER A 118 -11.03 5.96 -6.46
C SER A 118 -11.75 5.58 -5.17
N LEU A 119 -11.03 5.53 -4.03
CA LEU A 119 -11.66 5.26 -2.74
C LEU A 119 -12.69 6.34 -2.39
N PRO A 120 -13.77 5.95 -1.71
CA PRO A 120 -14.83 6.90 -1.38
C PRO A 120 -14.38 7.95 -0.37
N ASP A 121 -14.90 9.15 -0.52
CA ASP A 121 -14.74 10.21 0.48
C ASP A 121 -15.24 9.74 1.85
N GLY A 122 -14.50 10.11 2.89
CA GLY A 122 -14.80 9.69 4.26
C GLY A 122 -14.22 8.34 4.68
N ALA A 123 -13.58 7.58 3.80
CA ALA A 123 -12.74 6.45 4.19
C ALA A 123 -11.43 6.97 4.80
N THR A 124 -10.92 6.28 5.81
CA THR A 124 -9.59 6.56 6.39
C THR A 124 -8.56 5.61 5.80
N ILE A 125 -7.46 6.16 5.29
CA ILE A 125 -6.40 5.38 4.67
C ILE A 125 -5.13 5.47 5.52
N MET A 126 -4.56 4.31 5.83
CA MET A 126 -3.28 4.19 6.52
C MET A 126 -2.34 3.34 5.68
N MET A 127 -1.08 3.72 5.60
CA MET A 127 -0.11 3.02 4.76
C MET A 127 1.23 2.87 5.43
N THR A 128 1.95 1.80 5.08
CA THR A 128 3.39 1.72 5.36
C THR A 128 4.18 1.79 4.05
N ALA A 129 5.20 2.62 4.05
CA ALA A 129 6.11 2.79 2.92
C ALA A 129 7.56 2.75 3.40
N SER A 130 8.49 2.22 2.59
CA SER A 130 9.91 2.38 2.86
C SER A 130 10.37 3.80 2.50
N THR A 131 9.74 4.41 1.49
CA THR A 131 9.99 5.79 1.06
C THR A 131 8.68 6.55 0.83
N LEU A 132 8.71 7.87 0.98
CA LEU A 132 7.55 8.72 0.66
C LEU A 132 7.22 8.67 -0.82
N GLU A 133 8.24 8.56 -1.68
CA GLU A 133 8.07 8.48 -3.12
C GLU A 133 7.23 7.27 -3.56
N ALA A 134 7.36 6.11 -2.88
CA ALA A 134 6.52 4.96 -3.15
C ALA A 134 5.05 5.22 -2.82
N ALA A 135 4.79 5.93 -1.73
CA ALA A 135 3.43 6.33 -1.36
C ALA A 135 2.83 7.34 -2.36
N GLU A 136 3.62 8.31 -2.81
CA GLU A 136 3.22 9.25 -3.86
C GLU A 136 2.81 8.55 -5.15
N ARG A 137 3.62 7.58 -5.58
CA ARG A 137 3.31 6.79 -6.79
C ARG A 137 2.02 5.98 -6.66
N LEU A 138 1.68 5.55 -5.44
CA LEU A 138 0.46 4.77 -5.23
C LEU A 138 -0.80 5.65 -5.26
N LEU A 139 -0.74 6.81 -4.64
CA LEU A 139 -1.92 7.62 -4.34
C LEU A 139 -2.11 8.80 -5.28
N GLY A 140 -1.06 9.23 -5.98
CA GLY A 140 -1.09 10.54 -6.61
C GLY A 140 -1.16 11.65 -5.55
N VAL A 141 -1.97 12.67 -5.79
CA VAL A 141 -2.13 13.80 -4.87
C VAL A 141 -3.22 13.49 -3.84
N PHE A 142 -2.85 12.89 -2.73
CA PHE A 142 -3.77 12.63 -1.62
C PHE A 142 -3.39 13.44 -0.37
N PRO A 143 -4.37 14.03 0.35
CA PRO A 143 -4.10 14.72 1.61
C PRO A 143 -3.80 13.71 2.71
N MET A 144 -2.54 13.56 3.06
CA MET A 144 -2.11 12.62 4.09
C MET A 144 -1.17 13.26 5.11
N GLY A 145 -1.36 12.88 6.37
CA GLY A 145 -0.33 13.07 7.38
C GLY A 145 0.80 12.07 7.19
N VAL A 146 2.02 12.46 7.54
CA VAL A 146 3.19 11.57 7.52
C VAL A 146 3.68 11.37 8.94
N SER A 147 3.79 10.11 9.37
CA SER A 147 4.45 9.70 10.60
C SER A 147 5.73 8.95 10.27
N CYS A 148 6.83 9.34 10.88
CA CYS A 148 8.14 8.74 10.68
C CYS A 148 8.57 7.97 11.91
N ILE A 149 9.06 6.75 11.72
CA ILE A 149 9.59 5.89 12.78
C ILE A 149 11.10 5.84 12.62
N GLY A 150 11.83 6.15 13.71
CA GLY A 150 13.28 5.97 13.75
C GLY A 150 14.10 6.79 12.76
N CYS A 151 13.51 7.79 12.16
CA CYS A 151 14.18 8.67 11.21
C CYS A 151 14.55 9.98 11.87
N GLU A 152 15.78 10.11 12.33
CA GLU A 152 16.37 11.41 12.67
C GLU A 152 16.49 12.34 11.45
N ARG A 153 16.36 11.80 10.26
CA ARG A 153 16.47 12.50 8.97
C ARG A 153 15.51 11.96 7.91
N LEU A 154 14.23 12.02 8.12
CA LEU A 154 13.39 12.18 6.94
C LEU A 154 13.47 13.67 6.61
N ASP A 155 14.00 13.98 5.42
CA ASP A 155 14.08 15.34 4.93
C ASP A 155 12.77 16.06 5.23
N LEU A 156 12.84 17.02 6.13
CA LEU A 156 11.71 17.91 6.44
C LEU A 156 11.19 18.56 5.14
N ASP A 157 12.06 18.71 4.15
CA ASP A 157 11.74 19.23 2.83
C ASP A 157 10.83 18.29 2.05
N ARG A 158 10.97 16.96 2.18
CA ARG A 158 10.03 15.99 1.58
C ARG A 158 8.69 15.93 2.30
N ARG A 159 8.63 16.26 3.58
CA ARG A 159 7.34 16.42 4.31
C ARG A 159 6.52 17.57 3.76
N THR A 160 7.14 18.63 3.28
CA THR A 160 6.46 19.77 2.66
C THR A 160 5.99 19.47 1.23
N ALA A 161 6.71 18.64 0.49
CA ALA A 161 6.30 18.20 -0.84
C ALA A 161 5.05 17.31 -0.81
N PHE A 162 4.75 16.66 0.32
CA PHE A 162 3.56 15.82 0.51
C PHE A 162 2.33 16.61 1.03
N ARG A 163 2.32 17.93 0.89
CA ARG A 163 1.13 18.74 1.16
C ARG A 163 0.27 18.77 -0.10
N PRO A 164 -0.87 18.07 -0.12
CA PRO A 164 -1.84 18.25 -1.19
C PRO A 164 -2.45 19.64 -1.05
N GLY A 165 -2.63 20.31 -2.14
CA GLY A 165 -3.40 21.54 -2.19
C GLY A 165 -2.60 22.83 -2.34
N MET A 166 -1.32 22.79 -2.70
CA MET A 166 -0.65 23.97 -3.26
C MET A 166 -0.44 23.80 -4.77
N ALA A 167 -1.53 23.50 -5.48
CA ALA A 167 -1.63 23.92 -6.86
C ALA A 167 -2.32 25.30 -6.83
N ALA A 168 -1.51 26.33 -7.06
CA ALA A 168 -2.01 27.65 -7.35
C ALA A 168 -2.75 27.65 -8.68
#